data_e71a9547d61a50eea47234c3dc70eb1f
#
_entry.id   e71a9547d61a50eea47234c3dc70eb1f
#
_cell.length_a   1.000
_cell.length_b   1.000
_cell.length_c   1.000
_cell.angle_alpha   90.00
_cell.angle_beta   90.00
_cell.angle_gamma   90.00
#
_symmetry.space_group_name_H-M   'P 1'
#
loop_
_entity.id
_entity.type
_entity.pdbx_description
1 polymer ?
#
loop_
_entity_poly.entity_id
_entity_poly.type
_entity_poly.pdbx_seq_one_letter_code
_entity_poly.pdbx_strand_id
1 'polypeptide(L)'
;SKIDVQSFADYYLISEWVENWDTFKSSTFCYRDGADDVLHMGPVWDYDSALNNEDESYGVSDPHADYAMNIQDQQRGEISLTWFTELMKCQQFREVVQERYQHTMRPLLENWSETCNDYRSTLENSAKMEFVRWDLKDQPGTARADESGTWQQDVDKLQDWIAQRTAYMTKRFDDEFVRRGNQADSMTLGGLNDNAVKLGAGQNKKYTFRLTPAIPCG
;
A
#
# COMPACT_ATOMS: atom_id res chain seq x y z
N SER A 1 23.53 1.28 8.16
CA SER A 1 22.29 0.53 7.98
C SER A 1 22.58 -0.95 7.81
N LYS A 2 21.69 -1.81 8.26
CA LYS A 2 21.76 -3.28 7.99
C LYS A 2 20.83 -3.68 6.85
N ILE A 3 20.08 -2.74 6.33
CA ILE A 3 19.17 -2.92 5.21
C ILE A 3 19.50 -1.95 4.08
N ASP A 4 19.23 -2.32 2.86
CA ASP A 4 19.17 -1.42 1.73
C ASP A 4 17.85 -0.66 1.77
N VAL A 5 17.91 0.56 2.31
CA VAL A 5 16.73 1.40 2.55
C VAL A 5 15.99 1.70 1.25
N GLN A 6 16.70 1.81 0.14
CA GLN A 6 16.10 2.09 -1.16
C GLN A 6 15.27 0.91 -1.67
N SER A 7 15.79 -0.32 -1.61
CA SER A 7 15.03 -1.51 -2.02
C SER A 7 13.79 -1.71 -1.15
N PHE A 8 13.87 -1.41 0.15
CA PHE A 8 12.70 -1.43 1.04
C PHE A 8 11.67 -0.37 0.67
N ALA A 9 12.10 0.85 0.33
CA ALA A 9 11.19 1.90 -0.11
C ALA A 9 10.51 1.56 -1.44
N ASP A 10 11.26 1.03 -2.40
CA ASP A 10 10.73 0.62 -3.71
C ASP A 10 9.71 -0.53 -3.58
N TYR A 11 10.03 -1.54 -2.78
CA TYR A 11 9.11 -2.64 -2.50
C TYR A 11 7.82 -2.17 -1.82
N TYR A 12 7.95 -1.27 -0.82
CA TYR A 12 6.80 -0.65 -0.17
C TYR A 12 5.92 0.10 -1.18
N LEU A 13 6.51 0.96 -2.00
CA LEU A 13 5.78 1.79 -2.96
C LEU A 13 5.04 0.96 -4.01
N ILE A 14 5.69 -0.08 -4.54
CA ILE A 14 5.05 -0.98 -5.50
C ILE A 14 3.88 -1.72 -4.85
N SER A 15 4.10 -2.29 -3.67
CA SER A 15 3.09 -3.06 -2.93
C SER A 15 1.92 -2.19 -2.49
N GLU A 16 2.19 -0.96 -2.07
CA GLU A 16 1.19 0.05 -1.74
C GLU A 16 0.36 0.42 -2.96
N TRP A 17 1.01 0.66 -4.10
CA TRP A 17 0.32 1.08 -5.32
C TRP A 17 -0.60 0.00 -5.88
N VAL A 18 -0.13 -1.23 -5.97
CA VAL A 18 -0.92 -2.33 -6.56
C VAL A 18 -1.91 -2.96 -5.59
N GLU A 19 -1.80 -2.66 -4.28
CA GLU A 19 -2.62 -3.26 -3.23
C GLU A 19 -2.65 -4.80 -3.30
N ASN A 20 -1.46 -5.42 -3.40
CA ASN A 20 -1.38 -6.87 -3.43
C ASN A 20 -1.74 -7.48 -2.08
N TRP A 21 -2.78 -8.29 -2.04
CA TRP A 21 -3.33 -8.89 -0.83
C TRP A 21 -2.31 -9.74 -0.05
N ASP A 22 -1.43 -10.42 -0.75
CA ASP A 22 -0.40 -11.29 -0.14
C ASP A 22 0.81 -10.53 0.38
N THR A 23 1.00 -9.29 -0.02
CA THR A 23 2.16 -8.51 0.39
C THR A 23 2.24 -8.39 1.91
N PHE A 24 3.46 -8.52 2.44
CA PHE A 24 3.82 -8.45 3.85
C PHE A 24 3.34 -9.63 4.74
N LYS A 25 2.57 -10.55 4.19
CA LYS A 25 2.08 -11.75 4.89
C LYS A 25 2.70 -13.03 4.34
N SER A 26 2.60 -13.22 3.07
CA SER A 26 3.16 -14.29 2.26
C SER A 26 3.85 -13.70 1.04
N SER A 27 4.40 -14.51 0.16
CA SER A 27 5.00 -14.06 -1.11
C SER A 27 5.98 -12.88 -0.99
N THR A 28 6.59 -12.73 0.20
CA THR A 28 7.50 -11.63 0.56
C THR A 28 8.91 -12.15 0.75
N PHE A 29 9.85 -11.66 -0.04
CA PHE A 29 11.23 -12.15 -0.06
C PHE A 29 12.23 -11.06 0.25
N CYS A 30 13.33 -11.50 0.86
CA CYS A 30 14.53 -10.70 1.09
C CYS A 30 15.76 -11.53 0.72
N TYR A 31 16.82 -10.88 0.32
CA TYR A 31 18.07 -11.55 -0.01
C TYR A 31 19.30 -10.77 0.45
N ARG A 32 20.43 -11.46 0.47
CA ARG A 32 21.78 -10.90 0.66
C ARG A 32 22.73 -11.61 -0.30
N ASP A 33 23.59 -10.87 -0.94
CA ASP A 33 24.58 -11.44 -1.89
C ASP A 33 25.79 -12.05 -1.18
N GLY A 34 25.99 -11.76 0.10
CA GLY A 34 27.09 -12.31 0.90
C GLY A 34 26.93 -12.02 2.39
N ALA A 35 27.85 -12.57 3.18
CA ALA A 35 27.82 -12.44 4.64
C ALA A 35 27.93 -10.98 5.12
N ASP A 36 28.69 -10.17 4.38
CA ASP A 36 28.96 -8.78 4.71
C ASP A 36 28.03 -7.80 4.00
N ASP A 37 27.12 -8.29 3.17
CA ASP A 37 26.13 -7.47 2.48
C ASP A 37 24.97 -7.05 3.40
N VAL A 38 24.24 -6.01 3.00
CA VAL A 38 23.01 -5.57 3.65
C VAL A 38 21.84 -6.43 3.18
N LEU A 39 20.73 -6.38 3.91
CA LEU A 39 19.50 -7.06 3.50
C LEU A 39 18.78 -6.23 2.45
N HIS A 40 18.49 -6.81 1.30
CA HIS A 40 17.69 -6.24 0.23
C HIS A 40 16.28 -6.80 0.27
N MET A 41 15.30 -5.96 -0.07
CA MET A 41 13.89 -6.37 -0.21
C MET A 41 13.60 -6.73 -1.66
N GLY A 42 12.87 -7.83 -1.88
CA GLY A 42 12.52 -8.32 -3.20
C GLY A 42 13.06 -9.72 -3.48
N PRO A 43 12.82 -10.24 -4.70
CA PRO A 43 12.03 -9.62 -5.76
C PRO A 43 10.54 -9.52 -5.42
N VAL A 44 9.79 -8.73 -6.21
CA VAL A 44 8.32 -8.81 -6.19
C VAL A 44 7.89 -10.17 -6.74
N TRP A 45 6.93 -10.81 -6.08
CA TRP A 45 6.53 -12.17 -6.40
C TRP A 45 5.04 -12.36 -6.10
N ASP A 46 4.34 -13.08 -6.99
CA ASP A 46 2.96 -13.52 -6.78
C ASP A 46 1.97 -12.34 -6.64
N TYR A 47 1.97 -11.45 -7.62
CA TYR A 47 1.16 -10.23 -7.63
C TYR A 47 -0.13 -10.40 -8.46
N ASP A 48 -0.65 -11.61 -8.55
CA ASP A 48 -1.91 -11.92 -9.23
C ASP A 48 -3.13 -11.43 -8.44
N SER A 49 -3.05 -11.41 -7.11
CA SER A 49 -4.07 -10.82 -6.22
C SER A 49 -3.85 -9.33 -5.98
N ALA A 50 -3.55 -8.58 -7.03
CA ALA A 50 -3.26 -7.15 -7.01
C ALA A 50 -4.19 -6.37 -7.94
N LEU A 51 -4.13 -5.03 -7.90
CA LEU A 51 -4.88 -4.14 -8.78
C LEU A 51 -6.41 -4.39 -8.75
N ASN A 52 -6.91 -4.63 -7.55
CA ASN A 52 -8.31 -4.98 -7.31
C ASN A 52 -8.75 -6.33 -7.95
N ASN A 53 -7.81 -7.22 -8.22
CA ASN A 53 -8.07 -8.58 -8.69
C ASN A 53 -8.11 -9.55 -7.49
N GLU A 54 -9.04 -9.32 -6.57
CA GLU A 54 -9.22 -10.13 -5.38
C GLU A 54 -10.56 -10.87 -5.43
N ASP A 55 -10.63 -12.02 -4.78
CA ASP A 55 -11.90 -12.70 -4.51
C ASP A 55 -12.80 -11.80 -3.63
N GLU A 56 -14.08 -11.75 -3.91
CA GLU A 56 -15.04 -10.97 -3.12
C GLU A 56 -15.01 -11.30 -1.61
N SER A 57 -14.57 -12.51 -1.24
CA SER A 57 -14.39 -12.92 0.15
C SER A 57 -13.28 -12.17 0.88
N TYR A 58 -12.34 -11.56 0.16
CA TYR A 58 -11.26 -10.73 0.71
C TYR A 58 -11.59 -9.24 0.72
N GLY A 59 -12.70 -8.86 0.12
CA GLY A 59 -13.14 -7.47 -0.01
C GLY A 59 -12.69 -6.83 -1.32
N VAL A 60 -13.21 -5.66 -1.58
CA VAL A 60 -12.84 -4.84 -2.75
C VAL A 60 -11.75 -3.87 -2.33
N SER A 61 -10.67 -3.81 -3.09
CA SER A 61 -9.60 -2.84 -2.83
C SER A 61 -10.11 -1.41 -3.02
N ASP A 62 -9.89 -0.56 -2.02
CA ASP A 62 -10.24 0.87 -2.09
C ASP A 62 -9.04 1.66 -2.65
N PRO A 63 -9.10 2.18 -3.90
CA PRO A 63 -7.99 2.91 -4.49
C PRO A 63 -7.62 4.20 -3.75
N HIS A 64 -8.45 4.62 -2.78
CA HIS A 64 -8.26 5.85 -2.01
C HIS A 64 -7.82 5.61 -0.55
N ALA A 65 -7.40 4.41 -0.20
CA ALA A 65 -6.94 4.07 1.14
C ALA A 65 -5.43 3.78 1.21
N ASP A 66 -4.84 3.97 2.38
CA ASP A 66 -3.50 3.44 2.68
C ASP A 66 -3.60 1.92 2.84
N TYR A 67 -2.90 1.17 2.02
CA TYR A 67 -3.00 -0.28 1.98
C TYR A 67 -1.97 -0.97 2.87
N ALA A 68 -0.69 -0.78 2.58
CA ALA A 68 0.40 -1.49 3.25
C ALA A 68 0.48 -1.23 4.77
N MET A 69 -0.01 -0.08 5.22
CA MET A 69 -0.05 0.29 6.64
C MET A 69 -1.26 -0.27 7.38
N ASN A 70 -2.32 -0.64 6.64
CA ASN A 70 -3.61 -1.04 7.19
C ASN A 70 -3.98 -2.48 6.87
N ILE A 71 -3.05 -3.27 6.33
CA ILE A 71 -3.30 -4.69 6.07
C ILE A 71 -3.73 -5.37 7.35
N GLN A 72 -4.97 -5.85 7.34
CA GLN A 72 -5.51 -6.74 8.35
C GLN A 72 -5.45 -8.16 7.82
N ASP A 73 -4.99 -9.08 8.63
CA ASP A 73 -5.27 -10.49 8.38
C ASP A 73 -6.76 -10.74 8.65
N GLN A 74 -7.56 -10.60 7.60
CA GLN A 74 -9.01 -10.75 7.70
C GLN A 74 -9.44 -12.15 8.15
N GLN A 75 -8.61 -13.15 7.87
CA GLN A 75 -8.89 -14.54 8.31
C GLN A 75 -8.66 -14.73 9.81
N ARG A 76 -7.79 -13.93 10.43
CA ARG A 76 -7.41 -14.05 11.85
C ARG A 76 -7.86 -12.87 12.71
N GLY A 77 -8.39 -11.82 12.11
CA GLY A 77 -8.80 -10.61 12.82
C GLY A 77 -7.65 -9.82 13.46
N GLU A 78 -6.42 -10.14 13.10
CA GLU A 78 -5.22 -9.49 13.62
C GLU A 78 -4.70 -8.45 12.63
N ILE A 79 -4.30 -7.28 13.13
CA ILE A 79 -3.53 -6.31 12.36
C ILE A 79 -2.11 -6.84 12.28
N SER A 80 -1.66 -7.16 11.08
CA SER A 80 -0.26 -7.52 10.86
C SER A 80 0.62 -6.28 11.00
N LEU A 81 1.34 -6.19 12.11
CA LEU A 81 2.45 -5.24 12.26
C LEU A 81 3.56 -5.69 11.33
N THR A 82 3.71 -5.01 10.22
CA THR A 82 4.79 -5.27 9.28
C THR A 82 6.04 -4.49 9.65
N TRP A 83 7.19 -4.88 9.13
CA TRP A 83 8.41 -4.06 9.25
C TRP A 83 8.18 -2.63 8.73
N PHE A 84 7.33 -2.47 7.73
CA PHE A 84 7.02 -1.18 7.13
C PHE A 84 6.25 -0.26 8.05
N THR A 85 5.42 -0.80 8.93
CA THR A 85 4.75 -0.01 9.98
C THR A 85 5.78 0.65 10.90
N GLU A 86 6.83 -0.08 11.27
CA GLU A 86 7.91 0.45 12.10
C GLU A 86 8.85 1.39 11.30
N LEU A 87 9.19 1.02 10.06
CA LEU A 87 10.03 1.87 9.20
C LEU A 87 9.37 3.22 8.90
N MET A 88 8.05 3.26 8.75
CA MET A 88 7.30 4.51 8.51
C MET A 88 7.32 5.48 9.70
N LYS A 89 7.63 5.01 10.91
CA LYS A 89 7.88 5.91 12.05
C LYS A 89 9.20 6.66 11.91
N CYS A 90 10.11 6.16 11.08
CA CYS A 90 11.42 6.72 10.85
C CYS A 90 11.37 7.84 9.80
N GLN A 91 11.78 9.04 10.16
CA GLN A 91 11.78 10.18 9.24
C GLN A 91 12.66 9.91 8.01
N GLN A 92 13.85 9.38 8.19
CA GLN A 92 14.79 9.11 7.10
C GLN A 92 14.22 8.10 6.10
N PHE A 93 13.46 7.11 6.57
CA PHE A 93 12.77 6.18 5.68
C PHE A 93 11.69 6.88 4.86
N ARG A 94 10.88 7.75 5.49
CA ARG A 94 9.86 8.52 4.77
C ARG A 94 10.46 9.48 3.73
N GLU A 95 11.61 10.08 4.03
CA GLU A 95 12.35 10.91 3.07
C GLU A 95 12.75 10.10 1.83
N VAL A 96 13.26 8.88 2.01
CA VAL A 96 13.60 7.99 0.89
C VAL A 96 12.33 7.55 0.13
N VAL A 97 11.26 7.19 0.83
CA VAL A 97 9.98 6.83 0.19
C VAL A 97 9.45 7.99 -0.66
N GLN A 98 9.43 9.21 -0.13
CA GLN A 98 8.97 10.39 -0.87
C GLN A 98 9.83 10.66 -2.10
N GLU A 99 11.14 10.63 -1.95
CA GLU A 99 12.09 10.84 -3.05
C GLU A 99 11.88 9.78 -4.15
N ARG A 100 11.81 8.51 -3.77
CA ARG A 100 11.61 7.41 -4.72
C ARG A 100 10.25 7.51 -5.43
N TYR A 101 9.21 7.90 -4.70
CA TYR A 101 7.91 8.12 -5.34
C TYR A 101 7.97 9.25 -6.36
N GLN A 102 8.44 10.42 -5.97
CA GLN A 102 8.40 11.62 -6.81
C GLN A 102 9.31 11.52 -8.05
N HIS A 103 10.50 10.94 -7.90
CA HIS A 103 11.51 10.95 -8.95
C HIS A 103 11.65 9.65 -9.73
N THR A 104 11.11 8.54 -9.21
CA THR A 104 11.22 7.24 -9.89
C THR A 104 9.84 6.69 -10.26
N MET A 105 8.93 6.55 -9.31
CA MET A 105 7.67 5.87 -9.54
C MET A 105 6.66 6.75 -10.28
N ARG A 106 6.44 7.97 -9.81
CA ARG A 106 5.46 8.89 -10.40
C ARG A 106 5.64 9.10 -11.91
N PRO A 107 6.85 9.35 -12.45
CA PRO A 107 7.05 9.50 -13.90
C PRO A 107 6.64 8.25 -14.70
N LEU A 108 6.80 7.05 -14.12
CA LEU A 108 6.34 5.80 -14.74
C LEU A 108 4.82 5.70 -14.73
N LEU A 109 4.18 6.10 -13.63
CA LEU A 109 2.73 6.06 -13.48
C LEU A 109 2.01 7.08 -14.38
N GLU A 110 2.61 8.23 -14.65
CA GLU A 110 2.08 9.24 -15.56
C GLU A 110 1.93 8.70 -17.00
N ASN A 111 2.74 7.71 -17.40
CA ASN A 111 2.69 7.06 -18.72
C ASN A 111 1.91 5.73 -18.71
N TRP A 112 1.30 5.36 -17.60
CA TRP A 112 0.64 4.06 -17.46
C TRP A 112 -0.46 3.83 -18.49
N SER A 113 -1.28 4.85 -18.77
CA SER A 113 -2.41 4.73 -19.71
C SER A 113 -1.94 4.39 -21.12
N GLU A 114 -0.84 4.98 -21.59
CA GLU A 114 -0.24 4.65 -22.87
C GLU A 114 0.27 3.21 -22.89
N THR A 115 1.03 2.82 -21.88
CA THR A 115 1.53 1.44 -21.73
C THR A 115 0.38 0.42 -21.70
N CYS A 116 -0.70 0.69 -20.98
CA CYS A 116 -1.86 -0.19 -20.92
C CYS A 116 -2.56 -0.32 -22.28
N ASN A 117 -2.67 0.76 -23.04
CA ASN A 117 -3.26 0.74 -24.39
C ASN A 117 -2.39 -0.06 -25.37
N ASP A 118 -1.08 0.01 -25.27
CA ASP A 118 -0.16 -0.79 -26.08
C ASP A 118 -0.32 -2.28 -25.79
N TYR A 119 -0.37 -2.68 -24.51
CA TYR A 119 -0.66 -4.06 -24.13
C TYR A 119 -2.05 -4.49 -24.56
N ARG A 120 -3.07 -3.65 -24.38
CA ARG A 120 -4.43 -3.91 -24.84
C ARG A 120 -4.47 -4.24 -26.33
N SER A 121 -3.81 -3.43 -27.15
CA SER A 121 -3.71 -3.64 -28.59
C SER A 121 -2.99 -4.95 -28.93
N THR A 122 -1.89 -5.22 -28.26
CA THR A 122 -1.07 -6.42 -28.48
C THR A 122 -1.80 -7.71 -28.08
N LEU A 123 -2.54 -7.68 -26.99
CA LEU A 123 -3.19 -8.87 -26.40
C LEU A 123 -4.59 -9.14 -26.94
N GLU A 124 -5.21 -8.23 -27.68
CA GLU A 124 -6.62 -8.31 -28.07
C GLU A 124 -7.02 -9.64 -28.70
N ASN A 125 -6.22 -10.15 -29.63
CA ASN A 125 -6.53 -11.41 -30.31
C ASN A 125 -6.31 -12.62 -29.39
N SER A 126 -5.28 -12.61 -28.56
CA SER A 126 -5.02 -13.67 -27.57
C SER A 126 -6.13 -13.73 -26.53
N ALA A 127 -6.58 -12.57 -26.04
CA ALA A 127 -7.68 -12.48 -25.10
C ALA A 127 -8.99 -13.02 -25.71
N LYS A 128 -9.32 -12.66 -26.94
CA LYS A 128 -10.50 -13.23 -27.65
C LYS A 128 -10.43 -14.75 -27.74
N MET A 129 -9.26 -15.30 -28.04
CA MET A 129 -9.06 -16.76 -28.14
C MET A 129 -9.18 -17.43 -26.77
N GLU A 130 -8.71 -16.78 -25.70
CA GLU A 130 -8.82 -17.27 -24.33
C GLU A 130 -10.29 -17.42 -23.90
N PHE A 131 -11.10 -16.39 -24.15
CA PHE A 131 -12.54 -16.42 -23.85
C PHE A 131 -13.30 -17.49 -24.69
N VAL A 132 -12.88 -17.76 -25.91
CA VAL A 132 -13.45 -18.85 -26.74
C VAL A 132 -13.07 -20.23 -26.20
N ARG A 133 -11.84 -20.36 -25.72
CA ARG A 133 -11.29 -21.65 -25.27
C ARG A 133 -11.86 -22.09 -23.91
N TRP A 134 -12.01 -21.16 -22.97
CA TRP A 134 -12.23 -21.49 -21.57
C TRP A 134 -13.59 -21.07 -21.02
N ASP A 135 -14.40 -20.35 -21.81
CA ASP A 135 -15.70 -19.82 -21.36
C ASP A 135 -15.62 -19.15 -19.97
N LEU A 136 -14.74 -18.16 -19.86
CA LEU A 136 -14.35 -17.55 -18.57
C LEU A 136 -15.51 -16.85 -17.86
N LYS A 137 -16.64 -16.62 -18.54
CA LYS A 137 -17.84 -15.98 -17.97
C LYS A 137 -18.54 -16.83 -16.91
N ASP A 138 -18.48 -18.15 -17.05
CA ASP A 138 -19.27 -19.09 -16.24
C ASP A 138 -18.40 -19.98 -15.34
N GLN A 139 -17.11 -19.64 -15.13
CA GLN A 139 -16.26 -20.44 -14.27
C GLN A 139 -16.42 -20.04 -12.79
N PRO A 140 -17.05 -20.91 -11.95
CA PRO A 140 -17.13 -20.64 -10.52
C PRO A 140 -15.71 -20.68 -9.91
N GLY A 141 -15.36 -19.65 -9.15
CA GLY A 141 -14.08 -19.57 -8.43
C GLY A 141 -12.98 -18.80 -9.14
N THR A 142 -13.25 -18.19 -10.29
CA THR A 142 -12.40 -17.10 -10.76
C THR A 142 -12.71 -15.88 -9.91
N ALA A 143 -11.67 -15.30 -9.32
CA ALA A 143 -11.75 -14.01 -8.68
C ALA A 143 -12.45 -13.06 -9.65
N ARG A 144 -13.64 -12.61 -9.30
CA ARG A 144 -14.52 -11.81 -10.15
C ARG A 144 -15.00 -12.47 -11.45
N ALA A 145 -15.91 -13.39 -11.33
CA ALA A 145 -16.97 -13.53 -12.32
C ALA A 145 -17.79 -12.24 -12.32
N ASP A 146 -17.19 -11.11 -12.71
CA ASP A 146 -17.95 -9.88 -12.88
C ASP A 146 -18.83 -10.03 -14.12
N GLU A 147 -20.10 -9.80 -13.92
CA GLU A 147 -21.17 -9.97 -14.88
C GLU A 147 -21.02 -9.14 -16.17
N SER A 148 -20.03 -8.24 -16.24
CA SER A 148 -19.82 -7.36 -17.40
C SER A 148 -19.32 -8.08 -18.66
N GLY A 149 -18.64 -9.18 -18.49
CA GLY A 149 -18.49 -10.21 -19.51
C GLY A 149 -17.64 -9.95 -20.74
N THR A 150 -16.89 -8.85 -20.85
CA THR A 150 -15.92 -8.69 -21.95
C THR A 150 -14.55 -8.26 -21.43
N TRP A 151 -13.51 -8.80 -22.04
CA TRP A 151 -12.13 -8.43 -21.74
C TRP A 151 -11.88 -6.91 -21.84
N GLN A 152 -12.50 -6.25 -22.82
CA GLN A 152 -12.39 -4.79 -23.00
C GLN A 152 -12.93 -4.03 -21.79
N GLN A 153 -14.07 -4.46 -21.26
CA GLN A 153 -14.65 -3.86 -20.04
C GLN A 153 -13.80 -4.08 -18.82
N ASP A 154 -13.17 -5.24 -18.70
CA ASP A 154 -12.26 -5.52 -17.59
C ASP A 154 -11.00 -4.66 -17.67
N VAL A 155 -10.45 -4.46 -18.87
CA VAL A 155 -9.33 -3.53 -19.08
C VAL A 155 -9.73 -2.09 -18.78
N ASP A 156 -10.93 -1.64 -19.16
CA ASP A 156 -11.43 -0.30 -18.85
C ASP A 156 -11.54 -0.09 -17.31
N LYS A 157 -12.08 -1.07 -16.60
CA LYS A 157 -12.15 -1.04 -15.11
C LYS A 157 -10.78 -0.98 -14.47
N LEU A 158 -9.83 -1.79 -14.96
CA LEU A 158 -8.45 -1.77 -14.49
C LEU A 158 -7.82 -0.39 -14.71
N GLN A 159 -8.01 0.21 -15.88
CA GLN A 159 -7.47 1.55 -16.16
C GLN A 159 -8.08 2.62 -15.24
N ASP A 160 -9.38 2.56 -15.01
CA ASP A 160 -10.08 3.48 -14.11
C ASP A 160 -9.59 3.34 -12.66
N TRP A 161 -9.43 2.11 -12.18
CA TRP A 161 -8.90 1.85 -10.84
C TRP A 161 -7.46 2.39 -10.69
N ILE A 162 -6.60 2.10 -11.66
CA ILE A 162 -5.20 2.57 -11.66
C ILE A 162 -5.13 4.10 -11.70
N ALA A 163 -6.00 4.76 -12.48
CA ALA A 163 -6.03 6.22 -12.54
C ALA A 163 -6.39 6.82 -11.16
N GLN A 164 -7.40 6.26 -10.49
CA GLN A 164 -7.81 6.69 -9.15
C GLN A 164 -6.70 6.42 -8.13
N ARG A 165 -6.10 5.24 -8.17
CA ARG A 165 -5.00 4.86 -7.27
C ARG A 165 -3.78 5.76 -7.45
N THR A 166 -3.40 6.04 -8.69
CA THR A 166 -2.27 6.93 -9.00
C THR A 166 -2.53 8.35 -8.50
N ALA A 167 -3.75 8.86 -8.66
CA ALA A 167 -4.14 10.18 -8.15
C ALA A 167 -4.08 10.22 -6.61
N TYR A 168 -4.55 9.17 -5.93
CA TYR A 168 -4.43 9.03 -4.49
C TYR A 168 -2.97 9.03 -4.02
N MET A 169 -2.13 8.19 -4.63
CA MET A 169 -0.71 8.08 -4.30
C MET A 169 0.03 9.41 -4.51
N THR A 170 -0.27 10.12 -5.60
CA THR A 170 0.32 11.44 -5.87
C THR A 170 -0.02 12.46 -4.78
N LYS A 171 -1.25 12.45 -4.31
CA LYS A 171 -1.68 13.27 -3.18
C LYS A 171 -1.08 12.82 -1.85
N ARG A 172 -0.92 11.52 -1.67
CA ARG A 172 -0.40 10.90 -0.44
C ARG A 172 1.07 11.20 -0.22
N PHE A 173 1.88 11.10 -1.27
CA PHE A 173 3.34 11.31 -1.26
C PHE A 173 3.76 12.69 -1.79
N ASP A 174 2.95 13.72 -1.52
CA ASP A 174 3.25 15.11 -1.83
C ASP A 174 4.41 15.68 -0.97
N ASP A 175 4.74 16.95 -1.16
CA ASP A 175 5.83 17.62 -0.43
C ASP A 175 5.63 17.67 1.09
N GLU A 176 4.40 17.48 1.56
CA GLU A 176 4.03 17.48 2.96
C GLU A 176 4.12 16.10 3.63
N PHE A 177 4.35 15.04 2.86
CA PHE A 177 4.31 13.66 3.35
C PHE A 177 5.22 13.43 4.56
N VAL A 178 6.50 13.79 4.45
CA VAL A 178 7.48 13.62 5.55
C VAL A 178 7.08 14.45 6.76
N ARG A 179 6.65 15.69 6.54
CA ARG A 179 6.20 16.59 7.61
C ARG A 179 4.97 16.04 8.34
N ARG A 180 3.99 15.52 7.63
CA ARG A 180 2.81 14.89 8.25
C ARG A 180 3.20 13.70 9.14
N GLY A 181 4.13 12.86 8.68
CA GLY A 181 4.63 11.74 9.47
C GLY A 181 5.43 12.15 10.72
N ASN A 182 5.90 13.39 10.81
CA ASN A 182 6.60 13.92 11.98
C ASN A 182 5.65 14.53 13.02
N GLN A 183 4.35 14.64 12.70
CA GLN A 183 3.37 15.09 13.68
C GLN A 183 3.17 14.03 14.77
N ALA A 184 2.78 14.48 15.97
CA ALA A 184 2.47 13.54 17.04
C ALA A 184 1.23 12.73 16.68
N ASP A 185 1.36 11.39 16.68
CA ASP A 185 0.24 10.49 16.37
C ASP A 185 -0.85 10.56 17.43
N SER A 186 -0.47 10.83 18.68
CA SER A 186 -1.41 10.94 19.78
C SER A 186 -0.91 11.86 20.88
N MET A 187 -1.85 12.48 21.56
CA MET A 187 -1.61 13.18 22.82
C MET A 187 -2.39 12.47 23.92
N THR A 188 -1.68 11.95 24.91
CA THR A 188 -2.29 11.30 26.06
C THR A 188 -2.20 12.20 27.29
N LEU A 189 -3.34 12.45 27.91
CA LEU A 189 -3.40 13.13 29.19
C LEU A 189 -3.24 12.09 30.30
N GLY A 190 -2.11 12.16 31.02
CA GLY A 190 -1.83 11.24 32.11
C GLY A 190 -2.91 11.31 33.23
N GLY A 191 -3.48 10.16 33.55
CA GLY A 191 -4.49 10.03 34.60
C GLY A 191 -5.92 10.38 34.21
N LEU A 192 -6.23 10.43 32.90
CA LEU A 192 -7.57 10.65 32.39
C LEU A 192 -8.01 9.51 31.49
N ASN A 193 -9.24 9.02 31.69
CA ASN A 193 -9.78 7.95 30.86
C ASN A 193 -10.40 8.46 29.54
N ASP A 194 -10.81 9.74 29.48
CA ASP A 194 -11.62 10.27 28.37
C ASP A 194 -11.02 11.54 27.73
N ASN A 195 -9.73 11.82 27.91
CA ASN A 195 -9.09 13.07 27.44
C ASN A 195 -9.81 14.36 27.86
N ALA A 196 -10.66 14.28 28.88
CA ALA A 196 -11.42 15.39 29.40
C ALA A 196 -11.09 15.68 30.87
N VAL A 197 -10.84 16.94 31.18
CA VAL A 197 -10.61 17.41 32.57
C VAL A 197 -11.84 18.16 33.04
N LYS A 198 -12.51 17.64 34.06
CA LYS A 198 -13.54 18.40 34.80
C LYS A 198 -12.94 18.83 36.14
N LEU A 199 -12.77 20.13 36.31
CA LEU A 199 -12.31 20.71 37.57
C LEU A 199 -13.48 21.43 38.24
N GLY A 200 -13.67 21.17 39.54
CA GLY A 200 -14.55 21.98 40.36
C GLY A 200 -13.92 23.34 40.68
N ALA A 201 -14.75 24.30 41.00
CA ALA A 201 -14.27 25.64 41.40
C ALA A 201 -13.26 25.54 42.59
N GLY A 202 -12.09 26.16 42.43
CA GLY A 202 -11.04 26.16 43.45
C GLY A 202 -10.13 24.92 43.42
N GLN A 203 -10.28 24.01 42.48
CA GLN A 203 -9.39 22.87 42.34
C GLN A 203 -8.27 23.14 41.34
N ASN A 204 -7.04 22.86 41.76
CA ASN A 204 -5.84 22.87 40.92
C ASN A 204 -5.30 21.45 40.81
N LYS A 205 -5.10 20.96 39.59
CA LYS A 205 -4.48 19.67 39.33
C LYS A 205 -3.42 19.80 38.24
N LYS A 206 -2.25 19.23 38.51
CA LYS A 206 -1.16 19.17 37.51
C LYS A 206 -1.38 17.95 36.62
N TYR A 207 -1.36 18.17 35.31
CA TYR A 207 -1.42 17.12 34.30
C TYR A 207 -0.11 17.04 33.55
N THR A 208 0.28 15.84 33.21
CA THR A 208 1.45 15.58 32.36
C THR A 208 0.96 15.17 30.99
N PHE A 209 1.37 15.91 29.97
CA PHE A 209 1.10 15.58 28.55
C PHE A 209 2.28 14.77 28.04
N ARG A 210 1.99 13.67 27.39
CA ARG A 210 2.97 12.88 26.65
C ARG A 210 2.65 12.98 25.17
N LEU A 211 3.56 13.56 24.40
CA LEU A 211 3.53 13.52 22.94
C LEU A 211 4.31 12.29 22.49
N THR A 212 3.76 11.57 21.53
CA THR A 212 4.46 10.47 20.86
C THR A 212 4.74 10.91 19.44
N PRO A 213 5.86 11.60 19.18
CA PRO A 213 6.26 11.97 17.83
C PRO A 213 6.77 10.73 17.07
N ALA A 214 6.83 10.83 15.75
CA ALA A 214 7.58 9.87 14.96
C ALA A 214 9.04 9.84 15.43
N ILE A 215 9.58 8.66 15.69
CA ILE A 215 10.93 8.49 16.24
C ILE A 215 11.93 8.64 15.10
N PRO A 216 12.92 9.55 15.20
CA PRO A 216 14.04 9.56 14.25
C PRO A 216 14.80 8.25 14.35
N CYS A 217 15.17 7.67 13.21
CA CYS A 217 16.08 6.53 13.20
C CYS A 217 17.48 7.01 13.58
N GLY A 218 18.02 6.55 14.69
CA GLY A 218 19.41 6.73 15.06
C GLY A 218 20.36 5.83 14.27
#